data_029aeabac08f413248ab8ed7324f8179
#
_entry.id   029aeabac08f413248ab8ed7324f8179
#
_cell.length_a   1.000
_cell.length_b   1.000
_cell.length_c   1.000
_cell.angle_alpha   90.00
_cell.angle_beta   90.00
_cell.angle_gamma   90.00
#
_symmetry.space_group_name_H-M   'P 1'
#
loop_
_entity.id
_entity.type
_entity.pdbx_description
1 polymer ?
#
loop_
_entity_poly.entity_id
_entity_poly.type
_entity_poly.pdbx_seq_one_letter_code
_entity_poly.pdbx_strand_id
1 'polypeptide(L)'
;MFGRIGFVAAAALVLAVACGGSASPTAVKPAGVTANILATGHIDSIPTGTLFVNYLKLPQASAGSIKHKHLPGFVYSVWGTVEIDVDNASPLMVQPGQAAFIGAGVMHNHLNPGESGNDWMFVALRPTASRPLATIVAGQKELYTTGNLTQISAGQYTETLSDNILPANGVDHQTGSSLRVLYVLDGKVTVGGDAGMAGSLATGNGAYWLPGANLSVTADPTGAHYLLFTVTPATS
;
A
#
# COMPACT_ATOMS: atom_id res chain seq x y z
N MET A 1 14.35 -43.75 -89.12
CA MET A 1 13.63 -42.70 -88.45
C MET A 1 13.80 -42.87 -86.97
N PHE A 2 14.34 -41.92 -86.30
CA PHE A 2 14.93 -42.00 -84.97
C PHE A 2 13.89 -42.06 -83.87
N GLY A 3 13.94 -43.10 -82.95
CA GLY A 3 13.16 -43.17 -81.76
C GLY A 3 14.04 -42.71 -80.55
N ARG A 4 13.56 -41.71 -79.85
CA ARG A 4 14.20 -41.18 -78.61
C ARG A 4 13.78 -42.01 -77.37
N ILE A 5 14.78 -42.53 -76.65
CA ILE A 5 14.64 -43.19 -75.41
C ILE A 5 14.57 -42.10 -74.29
N GLY A 6 13.45 -42.01 -73.60
CA GLY A 6 13.31 -41.10 -72.46
C GLY A 6 13.73 -41.78 -71.18
N PHE A 7 14.71 -41.23 -70.51
CA PHE A 7 15.09 -41.60 -69.14
C PHE A 7 14.12 -41.00 -68.14
N VAL A 8 13.49 -41.85 -67.33
CA VAL A 8 12.71 -41.40 -66.14
C VAL A 8 13.63 -41.43 -64.96
N ALA A 9 13.95 -40.25 -64.45
CA ALA A 9 14.69 -40.08 -63.22
C ALA A 9 13.70 -40.14 -62.03
N ALA A 10 13.79 -41.18 -61.19
CA ALA A 10 13.06 -41.26 -59.96
C ALA A 10 13.74 -40.39 -58.87
N ALA A 11 13.10 -39.28 -58.52
CA ALA A 11 13.54 -38.46 -57.38
C ALA A 11 13.02 -39.08 -56.06
N ALA A 12 13.94 -39.58 -55.23
CA ALA A 12 13.64 -40.02 -53.89
C ALA A 12 13.44 -38.79 -52.98
N LEU A 13 12.23 -38.55 -52.52
CA LEU A 13 11.91 -37.53 -51.54
C LEU A 13 12.26 -38.02 -50.15
N VAL A 14 13.35 -37.54 -49.56
CA VAL A 14 13.71 -37.78 -48.15
C VAL A 14 12.88 -36.83 -47.29
N LEU A 15 11.86 -37.33 -46.61
CA LEU A 15 11.16 -36.60 -45.55
C LEU A 15 12.05 -36.55 -44.32
N ALA A 16 12.71 -35.41 -44.04
CA ALA A 16 13.31 -35.12 -42.78
C ALA A 16 12.19 -34.78 -41.77
N VAL A 17 11.86 -35.70 -40.87
CA VAL A 17 11.02 -35.44 -39.71
C VAL A 17 11.84 -34.61 -38.73
N ALA A 18 11.71 -33.27 -38.74
CA ALA A 18 12.22 -32.41 -37.71
C ALA A 18 11.38 -32.64 -36.44
N CYS A 19 11.93 -33.37 -35.47
CA CYS A 19 11.43 -33.37 -34.10
C CYS A 19 11.61 -31.97 -33.53
N GLY A 20 10.62 -31.09 -33.74
CA GLY A 20 10.53 -29.82 -33.07
C GLY A 20 10.23 -30.07 -31.60
N GLY A 21 11.29 -30.13 -30.76
CA GLY A 21 11.15 -30.06 -29.31
C GLY A 21 10.49 -28.74 -28.97
N SER A 22 9.23 -28.74 -28.61
CA SER A 22 8.57 -27.58 -27.99
C SER A 22 9.30 -27.30 -26.69
N ALA A 23 10.14 -26.28 -26.68
CA ALA A 23 10.69 -25.75 -25.44
C ALA A 23 9.50 -25.31 -24.59
N SER A 24 9.26 -25.98 -23.47
CA SER A 24 8.29 -25.54 -22.48
C SER A 24 8.63 -24.11 -22.11
N PRO A 25 7.67 -23.17 -22.12
CA PRO A 25 7.95 -21.81 -21.70
C PRO A 25 8.50 -21.86 -20.27
N THR A 26 9.71 -21.38 -20.07
CA THR A 26 10.31 -21.23 -18.75
C THR A 26 9.40 -20.32 -17.96
N ALA A 27 8.79 -20.81 -16.89
CA ALA A 27 7.94 -20.01 -16.01
C ALA A 27 8.79 -18.83 -15.48
N VAL A 28 8.45 -17.63 -15.91
CA VAL A 28 9.10 -16.41 -15.40
C VAL A 28 8.67 -16.27 -13.95
N LYS A 29 9.64 -16.27 -13.03
CA LYS A 29 9.36 -16.00 -11.60
C LYS A 29 8.75 -14.60 -11.51
N PRO A 30 7.59 -14.45 -10.83
CA PRO A 30 6.99 -13.13 -10.65
C PRO A 30 7.99 -12.15 -10.01
N ALA A 31 8.02 -10.92 -10.49
CA ALA A 31 8.84 -9.88 -9.89
C ALA A 31 8.28 -9.53 -8.50
N GLY A 32 9.17 -9.23 -7.57
CA GLY A 32 8.79 -8.82 -6.21
C GLY A 32 8.33 -7.38 -6.11
N VAL A 33 7.85 -7.00 -4.94
CA VAL A 33 7.47 -5.63 -4.60
C VAL A 33 8.71 -4.74 -4.49
N THR A 34 8.59 -3.49 -4.95
CA THR A 34 9.48 -2.40 -4.55
C THR A 34 8.82 -1.66 -3.40
N ALA A 35 9.35 -1.79 -2.19
CA ALA A 35 8.84 -1.17 -0.99
C ALA A 35 9.76 -0.03 -0.54
N ASN A 36 9.20 1.15 -0.30
CA ASN A 36 9.88 2.32 0.22
C ASN A 36 9.22 2.74 1.54
N ILE A 37 9.95 2.70 2.65
CA ILE A 37 9.46 3.22 3.93
C ILE A 37 9.43 4.75 3.84
N LEU A 38 8.23 5.32 3.90
CA LEU A 38 8.02 6.77 3.83
C LEU A 38 8.26 7.44 5.18
N ALA A 39 7.78 6.83 6.26
CA ALA A 39 7.94 7.33 7.60
C ALA A 39 7.82 6.21 8.64
N THR A 40 8.44 6.43 9.78
CA THR A 40 8.39 5.54 10.95
C THR A 40 8.05 6.36 12.19
N GLY A 41 7.18 5.82 13.04
CA GLY A 41 6.80 6.40 14.31
C GLY A 41 6.94 5.40 15.45
N HIS A 42 7.13 5.93 16.67
CA HIS A 42 7.14 5.13 17.89
C HIS A 42 5.94 5.48 18.74
N ILE A 43 5.28 4.47 19.28
CA ILE A 43 4.16 4.61 20.20
C ILE A 43 4.55 3.96 21.52
N ASP A 44 4.67 4.77 22.57
CA ASP A 44 5.04 4.29 23.91
C ASP A 44 3.95 3.42 24.55
N SER A 45 2.70 3.65 24.21
CA SER A 45 1.58 2.91 24.76
C SER A 45 0.38 2.94 23.82
N ILE A 46 -0.05 1.76 23.36
CA ILE A 46 -1.36 1.59 22.73
C ILE A 46 -2.40 1.46 23.84
N PRO A 47 -3.52 2.21 23.80
CA PRO A 47 -4.58 2.08 24.79
C PRO A 47 -5.16 0.66 24.79
N THR A 48 -5.47 0.15 25.98
CA THR A 48 -6.19 -1.12 26.11
C THR A 48 -7.59 -1.00 25.52
N GLY A 49 -8.04 -2.03 24.83
CA GLY A 49 -9.40 -2.08 24.31
C GLY A 49 -9.44 -2.42 22.83
N THR A 50 -10.60 -2.23 22.23
CA THR A 50 -10.81 -2.47 20.82
C THR A 50 -10.28 -1.30 20.00
N LEU A 51 -9.50 -1.60 18.96
CA LEU A 51 -8.84 -0.64 18.09
C LEU A 51 -9.37 -0.77 16.66
N PHE A 52 -9.07 0.20 15.82
CA PHE A 52 -9.24 0.15 14.38
C PHE A 52 -8.19 1.03 13.70
N VAL A 53 -7.90 0.75 12.43
CA VAL A 53 -7.07 1.62 11.58
C VAL A 53 -7.97 2.28 10.56
N ASN A 54 -7.73 3.55 10.27
CA ASN A 54 -8.39 4.21 9.17
C ASN A 54 -7.46 5.08 8.33
N TYR A 55 -7.87 5.27 7.08
CA TYR A 55 -7.31 6.20 6.12
C TYR A 55 -8.35 7.29 5.89
N LEU A 56 -8.01 8.52 6.28
CA LEU A 56 -8.85 9.70 6.10
C LEU A 56 -8.26 10.58 5.01
N LYS A 57 -9.06 10.93 4.02
CA LYS A 57 -8.72 12.01 3.08
C LYS A 57 -9.15 13.35 3.67
N LEU A 58 -8.26 14.31 3.64
CA LEU A 58 -8.44 15.64 4.22
C LEU A 58 -8.03 16.69 3.17
N PRO A 59 -8.99 17.30 2.46
CA PRO A 59 -8.69 18.43 1.60
C PRO A 59 -8.22 19.61 2.46
N GLN A 60 -7.14 20.25 2.06
CA GLN A 60 -6.60 21.42 2.75
C GLN A 60 -6.96 22.68 1.99
N ALA A 61 -7.59 23.63 2.67
CA ALA A 61 -7.79 24.97 2.12
C ALA A 61 -6.46 25.75 2.08
N SER A 62 -6.36 26.72 1.19
CA SER A 62 -5.18 27.59 1.08
C SER A 62 -4.92 28.46 2.31
N ALA A 63 -5.94 28.73 3.11
CA ALA A 63 -5.81 29.46 4.38
C ALA A 63 -5.39 28.52 5.51
N GLY A 64 -4.59 29.02 6.45
CA GLY A 64 -4.05 28.27 7.57
C GLY A 64 -5.08 27.51 8.39
N SER A 65 -4.68 26.41 8.96
CA SER A 65 -5.50 25.60 9.85
C SER A 65 -5.36 26.05 11.31
N ILE A 66 -6.30 25.62 12.14
CA ILE A 66 -6.23 25.85 13.59
C ILE A 66 -5.22 24.86 14.19
N LYS A 67 -4.37 25.35 15.11
CA LYS A 67 -3.49 24.47 15.91
C LYS A 67 -4.31 23.49 16.70
N HIS A 68 -3.90 22.24 16.65
CA HIS A 68 -4.58 21.14 17.31
C HIS A 68 -3.60 20.04 17.69
N LYS A 69 -4.08 19.05 18.42
CA LYS A 69 -3.39 17.80 18.75
C LYS A 69 -4.32 16.61 18.57
N HIS A 70 -3.78 15.50 18.20
CA HIS A 70 -4.55 14.27 18.02
C HIS A 70 -3.75 13.03 18.44
N LEU A 71 -4.32 11.84 18.23
CA LEU A 71 -3.64 10.56 18.36
C LEU A 71 -2.49 10.49 17.34
N PRO A 72 -1.46 9.65 17.60
CA PRO A 72 -0.34 9.49 16.68
C PRO A 72 -0.82 8.97 15.32
N GLY A 73 -0.09 9.28 14.27
CA GLY A 73 -0.38 8.81 12.92
C GLY A 73 0.45 9.49 11.85
N PHE A 74 0.20 9.11 10.63
CA PHE A 74 0.93 9.59 9.46
C PHE A 74 0.12 10.58 8.65
N VAL A 75 0.75 11.67 8.27
CA VAL A 75 0.31 12.56 7.20
C VAL A 75 0.99 12.10 5.92
N TYR A 76 0.23 11.76 4.90
CA TYR A 76 0.70 11.38 3.56
C TYR A 76 0.15 12.37 2.54
N SER A 77 1.01 13.01 1.76
CA SER A 77 0.58 13.91 0.70
C SER A 77 0.24 13.13 -0.57
N VAL A 78 -1.00 13.27 -1.04
CA VAL A 78 -1.48 12.70 -2.30
C VAL A 78 -1.05 13.58 -3.48
N TRP A 79 -1.29 14.90 -3.37
CA TRP A 79 -0.82 15.91 -4.31
C TRP A 79 -0.71 17.27 -3.61
N GLY A 80 0.10 18.16 -4.17
CA GLY A 80 0.47 19.40 -3.52
C GLY A 80 1.35 19.17 -2.29
N THR A 81 1.90 20.20 -1.72
CA THR A 81 2.72 20.13 -0.51
C THR A 81 1.86 20.34 0.72
N VAL A 82 2.04 19.52 1.75
CA VAL A 82 1.50 19.77 3.09
C VAL A 82 2.62 20.27 3.97
N GLU A 83 2.46 21.45 4.53
CA GLU A 83 3.34 21.97 5.59
C GLU A 83 2.74 21.61 6.95
N ILE A 84 3.54 21.00 7.80
CA ILE A 84 3.18 20.68 9.18
C ILE A 84 4.00 21.60 10.08
N ASP A 85 3.35 22.62 10.62
CA ASP A 85 3.97 23.57 11.53
C ASP A 85 3.80 23.07 12.97
N VAL A 86 4.89 22.59 13.55
CA VAL A 86 4.96 22.03 14.89
C VAL A 86 5.49 23.10 15.85
N ASP A 87 4.84 23.25 17.00
CA ASP A 87 5.28 24.22 18.01
C ASP A 87 6.76 24.02 18.39
N ASN A 88 7.52 25.09 18.36
CA ASN A 88 8.95 25.14 18.71
C ASN A 88 9.87 24.26 17.85
N ALA A 89 9.45 23.88 16.64
CA ALA A 89 10.28 23.13 15.69
C ALA A 89 10.24 23.80 14.30
N SER A 90 11.16 23.40 13.43
CA SER A 90 11.07 23.82 12.03
C SER A 90 9.90 23.12 11.35
N PRO A 91 9.16 23.79 10.47
CA PRO A 91 8.07 23.17 9.71
C PRO A 91 8.55 21.96 8.90
N LEU A 92 7.72 20.93 8.86
CA LEU A 92 7.95 19.75 8.02
C LEU A 92 7.21 19.93 6.69
N MET A 93 7.93 19.82 5.59
CA MET A 93 7.36 19.91 4.24
C MET A 93 7.15 18.50 3.68
N VAL A 94 5.90 18.04 3.60
CA VAL A 94 5.53 16.74 3.07
C VAL A 94 5.15 16.90 1.59
N GLN A 95 6.06 16.49 0.71
CA GLN A 95 5.86 16.57 -0.75
C GLN A 95 4.94 15.45 -1.24
N PRO A 96 4.33 15.56 -2.44
CA PRO A 96 3.54 14.48 -3.02
C PRO A 96 4.29 13.13 -3.00
N GLY A 97 3.62 12.08 -2.53
CA GLY A 97 4.20 10.75 -2.36
C GLY A 97 5.07 10.58 -1.11
N GLN A 98 5.22 11.60 -0.27
CA GLN A 98 5.93 11.53 1.00
C GLN A 98 4.98 11.45 2.19
N ALA A 99 5.51 11.00 3.32
CA ALA A 99 4.80 11.00 4.59
C ALA A 99 5.65 11.54 5.74
N ALA A 100 4.96 12.03 6.78
CA ALA A 100 5.55 12.36 8.07
C ALA A 100 4.73 11.75 9.21
N PHE A 101 5.40 11.30 10.26
CA PHE A 101 4.75 10.83 11.48
C PHE A 101 4.54 11.99 12.45
N ILE A 102 3.34 12.10 13.00
CA ILE A 102 2.99 13.03 14.07
C ILE A 102 2.74 12.22 15.34
N GLY A 103 3.52 12.49 16.37
CA GLY A 103 3.38 11.85 17.67
C GLY A 103 2.11 12.24 18.42
N ALA A 104 1.72 11.43 19.38
CA ALA A 104 0.57 11.69 20.23
C ALA A 104 0.70 13.03 20.98
N GLY A 105 -0.35 13.85 20.93
CA GLY A 105 -0.44 15.08 21.69
C GLY A 105 0.51 16.21 21.27
N VAL A 106 1.23 16.04 20.16
CA VAL A 106 2.04 17.10 19.56
C VAL A 106 1.13 18.21 19.05
N MET A 107 1.36 19.45 19.50
CA MET A 107 0.61 20.61 19.04
C MET A 107 1.14 21.04 17.69
N HIS A 108 0.28 21.06 16.68
CA HIS A 108 0.66 21.41 15.30
C HIS A 108 -0.54 21.93 14.51
N ASN A 109 -0.27 22.43 13.31
CA ASN A 109 -1.28 22.71 12.30
C ASN A 109 -0.81 22.18 10.94
N HIS A 110 -1.77 22.02 10.02
CA HIS A 110 -1.51 21.64 8.63
C HIS A 110 -1.79 22.84 7.75
N LEU A 111 -0.83 23.21 6.92
CA LEU A 111 -0.92 24.37 6.04
C LEU A 111 -0.76 23.91 4.58
N ASN A 112 -1.27 24.73 3.69
CA ASN A 112 -0.95 24.65 2.28
C ASN A 112 -0.01 25.81 1.93
N PRO A 113 1.29 25.55 1.70
CA PRO A 113 2.24 26.60 1.35
C PRO A 113 2.11 27.03 -0.12
N GLY A 114 1.35 26.30 -0.94
CA GLY A 114 1.13 26.57 -2.36
C GLY A 114 -0.18 27.31 -2.64
N GLU A 115 -0.30 27.86 -3.84
CA GLU A 115 -1.51 28.56 -4.29
C GLU A 115 -2.63 27.62 -4.72
N SER A 116 -2.30 26.38 -5.13
CA SER A 116 -3.21 25.43 -5.78
C SER A 116 -3.97 24.48 -4.85
N GLY A 117 -3.81 24.63 -3.55
CA GLY A 117 -4.37 23.67 -2.59
C GLY A 117 -3.52 22.40 -2.49
N ASN A 118 -3.96 21.47 -1.66
CA ASN A 118 -3.39 20.13 -1.56
C ASN A 118 -4.45 19.13 -1.11
N ASP A 119 -4.22 17.85 -1.42
CA ASP A 119 -4.96 16.72 -0.86
C ASP A 119 -3.99 15.81 -0.10
N TRP A 120 -4.40 15.38 1.06
CA TRP A 120 -3.59 14.52 1.90
C TRP A 120 -4.44 13.51 2.68
N MET A 121 -3.77 12.48 3.17
CA MET A 121 -4.38 11.45 3.99
C MET A 121 -3.80 11.50 5.40
N PHE A 122 -4.63 11.18 6.38
CA PHE A 122 -4.19 10.85 7.72
C PHE A 122 -4.45 9.37 7.98
N VAL A 123 -3.40 8.63 8.35
CA VAL A 123 -3.46 7.19 8.62
C VAL A 123 -3.12 6.95 10.07
N ALA A 124 -4.02 6.31 10.81
CA ALA A 124 -3.81 6.12 12.25
C ALA A 124 -4.49 4.86 12.79
N LEU A 125 -3.87 4.28 13.83
CA LEU A 125 -4.48 3.32 14.73
C LEU A 125 -5.26 4.08 15.81
N ARG A 126 -6.54 3.73 16.01
CA ARG A 126 -7.46 4.47 16.88
C ARG A 126 -8.24 3.56 17.81
N PRO A 127 -8.58 3.99 19.04
CA PRO A 127 -9.54 3.29 19.89
C PRO A 127 -10.95 3.41 19.30
N THR A 128 -11.73 2.33 19.36
CA THR A 128 -13.14 2.32 18.87
C THR A 128 -14.04 3.34 19.59
N ALA A 129 -13.69 3.72 20.80
CA ALA A 129 -14.37 4.80 21.54
C ALA A 129 -14.30 6.17 20.81
N SER A 130 -13.39 6.32 19.83
CA SER A 130 -13.32 7.53 18.99
C SER A 130 -14.33 7.53 17.81
N ARG A 131 -15.18 6.52 17.70
CA ARG A 131 -16.27 6.49 16.70
C ARG A 131 -17.59 7.04 17.26
N PRO A 132 -18.40 7.73 16.46
CA PRO A 132 -18.11 8.15 15.09
C PRO A 132 -17.01 9.21 15.05
N LEU A 133 -16.22 9.21 13.97
CA LEU A 133 -15.20 10.23 13.81
C LEU A 133 -15.83 11.61 13.64
N ALA A 134 -15.39 12.57 14.44
CA ALA A 134 -15.80 13.95 14.23
C ALA A 134 -15.29 14.44 12.85
N THR A 135 -16.12 15.13 12.10
CA THR A 135 -15.70 15.87 10.91
C THR A 135 -14.94 17.10 11.36
N ILE A 136 -13.61 17.10 11.20
CA ILE A 136 -12.73 18.16 11.66
C ILE A 136 -12.67 19.29 10.62
N VAL A 137 -12.69 18.93 9.33
CA VAL A 137 -12.66 19.85 8.19
C VAL A 137 -13.74 19.50 7.17
N ALA A 138 -14.31 20.53 6.53
CA ALA A 138 -15.25 20.30 5.43
C ALA A 138 -14.56 19.53 4.31
N GLY A 139 -15.24 18.52 3.76
CA GLY A 139 -14.67 17.64 2.73
C GLY A 139 -13.84 16.47 3.24
N GLN A 140 -13.66 16.30 4.56
CA GLN A 140 -13.08 15.09 5.14
C GLN A 140 -13.87 13.86 4.70
N LYS A 141 -13.15 12.81 4.29
CA LYS A 141 -13.75 11.54 3.86
C LYS A 141 -12.97 10.36 4.43
N GLU A 142 -13.66 9.43 5.08
CA GLU A 142 -13.07 8.12 5.40
C GLU A 142 -12.97 7.29 4.11
N LEU A 143 -11.75 6.96 3.72
CA LEU A 143 -11.46 6.19 2.52
C LEU A 143 -11.53 4.69 2.79
N TYR A 144 -10.94 4.28 3.90
CA TYR A 144 -10.92 2.89 4.34
C TYR A 144 -10.86 2.82 5.86
N THR A 145 -11.48 1.80 6.42
CA THR A 145 -11.40 1.47 7.84
C THR A 145 -11.40 -0.04 8.03
N THR A 146 -10.57 -0.52 8.94
CA THR A 146 -10.61 -1.93 9.36
C THR A 146 -11.86 -2.22 10.18
N GLY A 147 -12.20 -3.48 10.35
CA GLY A 147 -13.04 -3.93 11.45
C GLY A 147 -12.39 -3.66 12.82
N ASN A 148 -13.08 -4.08 13.87
CA ASN A 148 -12.57 -3.98 15.23
C ASN A 148 -11.40 -4.96 15.44
N LEU A 149 -10.28 -4.43 15.89
CA LEU A 149 -9.02 -5.16 16.11
C LEU A 149 -8.91 -5.45 17.61
N THR A 150 -9.14 -6.69 18.00
CA THR A 150 -9.07 -7.13 19.42
C THR A 150 -7.76 -7.84 19.76
N GLN A 151 -6.90 -8.10 18.77
CA GLN A 151 -5.68 -8.90 18.93
C GLN A 151 -4.41 -8.04 19.06
N ILE A 152 -4.56 -6.74 19.23
CA ILE A 152 -3.44 -5.84 19.49
C ILE A 152 -3.30 -5.71 21.00
N SER A 153 -2.22 -6.25 21.55
CA SER A 153 -1.92 -6.18 22.98
C SER A 153 -1.55 -4.76 23.39
N ALA A 154 -1.73 -4.44 24.67
CA ALA A 154 -1.14 -3.21 25.22
C ALA A 154 0.40 -3.28 25.17
N GLY A 155 1.08 -2.17 24.92
CA GLY A 155 2.54 -2.14 24.88
C GLY A 155 3.10 -1.04 23.99
N GLN A 156 4.40 -1.12 23.77
CA GLN A 156 5.14 -0.24 22.88
C GLN A 156 5.14 -0.82 21.47
N TYR A 157 5.01 0.06 20.49
CA TYR A 157 4.95 -0.35 19.08
C TYR A 157 5.73 0.63 18.20
N THR A 158 6.25 0.08 17.11
CA THR A 158 6.72 0.86 15.98
C THR A 158 5.65 0.81 14.88
N GLU A 159 5.23 1.98 14.42
CA GLU A 159 4.39 2.13 13.25
C GLU A 159 5.25 2.50 12.04
N THR A 160 4.95 1.94 10.88
CA THR A 160 5.55 2.35 9.62
C THR A 160 4.47 2.57 8.57
N LEU A 161 4.67 3.57 7.73
CA LEU A 161 3.92 3.72 6.49
C LEU A 161 4.89 3.52 5.33
N SER A 162 4.61 2.58 4.45
CA SER A 162 5.40 2.32 3.25
C SER A 162 4.59 2.49 1.98
N ASP A 163 5.29 2.94 0.94
CA ASP A 163 4.84 3.01 -0.44
C ASP A 163 5.32 1.77 -1.18
N ASN A 164 4.41 1.05 -1.82
CA ASN A 164 4.68 -0.26 -2.37
C ASN A 164 4.21 -0.33 -3.81
N ILE A 165 5.14 -0.64 -4.72
CA ILE A 165 4.86 -0.78 -6.15
C ILE A 165 5.09 -2.23 -6.54
N LEU A 166 4.05 -2.86 -7.08
CA LEU A 166 4.12 -4.17 -7.70
C LEU A 166 4.11 -4.01 -9.21
N PRO A 167 5.10 -4.56 -9.92
CA PRO A 167 5.05 -4.61 -11.38
C PRO A 167 3.93 -5.54 -11.85
N ALA A 168 3.67 -5.57 -13.14
CA ALA A 168 2.69 -6.47 -13.76
C ALA A 168 2.86 -7.91 -13.25
N ASN A 169 1.81 -8.50 -12.72
CA ASN A 169 1.80 -9.83 -12.09
C ASN A 169 2.82 -10.00 -10.94
N GLY A 170 3.32 -8.91 -10.40
CA GLY A 170 4.22 -8.91 -9.24
C GLY A 170 3.55 -9.46 -8.00
N VAL A 171 4.35 -10.00 -7.09
CA VAL A 171 3.87 -10.64 -5.86
C VAL A 171 4.63 -10.11 -4.66
N ASP A 172 3.88 -9.76 -3.60
CA ASP A 172 4.39 -9.47 -2.26
C ASP A 172 3.91 -10.55 -1.29
N HIS A 173 4.86 -11.18 -0.60
CA HIS A 173 4.61 -12.13 0.46
C HIS A 173 5.30 -11.67 1.74
N GLN A 174 4.52 -11.50 2.78
CA GLN A 174 5.05 -11.11 4.09
C GLN A 174 4.48 -12.01 5.19
N THR A 175 5.31 -12.29 6.18
CA THR A 175 4.96 -13.02 7.40
C THR A 175 5.41 -12.20 8.61
N GLY A 176 4.95 -12.52 9.79
CA GLY A 176 5.42 -11.90 11.01
C GLY A 176 4.33 -11.45 11.97
N SER A 177 4.77 -10.89 13.10
CA SER A 177 3.93 -10.52 14.25
C SER A 177 3.25 -9.15 14.13
N SER A 178 3.35 -8.49 12.98
CA SER A 178 2.80 -7.14 12.78
C SER A 178 1.35 -7.17 12.31
N LEU A 179 0.54 -6.23 12.79
CA LEU A 179 -0.67 -5.83 12.06
C LEU A 179 -0.25 -5.14 10.76
N ARG A 180 -0.89 -5.47 9.66
CA ARG A 180 -0.66 -4.86 8.34
C ARG A 180 -1.98 -4.43 7.74
N VAL A 181 -2.03 -3.20 7.24
CA VAL A 181 -3.24 -2.61 6.64
C VAL A 181 -2.86 -1.99 5.31
N LEU A 182 -3.40 -2.55 4.23
CA LEU A 182 -3.16 -2.15 2.86
C LEU A 182 -4.28 -1.23 2.37
N TYR A 183 -3.93 -0.21 1.60
CA TYR A 183 -4.86 0.63 0.85
C TYR A 183 -4.35 0.84 -0.58
N VAL A 184 -5.14 0.46 -1.58
CA VAL A 184 -4.76 0.55 -3.00
C VAL A 184 -4.89 1.99 -3.47
N LEU A 185 -3.76 2.58 -3.90
CA LEU A 185 -3.69 3.92 -4.49
C LEU A 185 -4.01 3.91 -5.97
N ASP A 186 -3.48 2.90 -6.70
CA ASP A 186 -3.69 2.74 -8.13
C ASP A 186 -3.62 1.27 -8.55
N GLY A 187 -4.33 0.93 -9.62
CA GLY A 187 -4.37 -0.42 -10.16
C GLY A 187 -5.29 -1.37 -9.39
N LYS A 188 -4.94 -2.65 -9.43
CA LYS A 188 -5.74 -3.71 -8.83
C LYS A 188 -4.86 -4.84 -8.30
N VAL A 189 -5.21 -5.38 -7.15
CA VAL A 189 -4.52 -6.50 -6.53
C VAL A 189 -5.48 -7.61 -6.16
N THR A 190 -4.99 -8.84 -6.16
CA THR A 190 -5.64 -9.98 -5.50
C THR A 190 -4.93 -10.20 -4.16
N VAL A 191 -5.68 -10.19 -3.08
CA VAL A 191 -5.17 -10.41 -1.74
C VAL A 191 -5.57 -11.80 -1.23
N GLY A 192 -4.68 -12.41 -0.46
CA GLY A 192 -4.86 -13.72 0.13
C GLY A 192 -4.01 -13.88 1.39
N GLY A 193 -3.85 -15.11 1.84
CA GLY A 193 -3.18 -15.47 3.07
C GLY A 193 -4.17 -15.83 4.18
N ASP A 194 -3.70 -15.85 5.43
CA ASP A 194 -4.49 -16.33 6.59
C ASP A 194 -5.48 -15.28 7.11
N ALA A 195 -5.49 -14.08 6.57
CA ALA A 195 -6.48 -13.07 6.93
C ALA A 195 -7.82 -13.37 6.26
N GLY A 196 -8.89 -13.20 6.97
CA GLY A 196 -10.26 -13.51 6.54
C GLY A 196 -10.78 -12.76 5.32
N MET A 197 -9.92 -12.12 4.54
CA MET A 197 -10.28 -11.38 3.32
C MET A 197 -9.40 -11.84 2.16
N ALA A 198 -9.80 -12.92 1.51
CA ALA A 198 -9.31 -13.25 0.17
C ALA A 198 -10.20 -12.55 -0.86
N GLY A 199 -9.61 -11.93 -1.88
CA GLY A 199 -10.39 -11.29 -2.93
C GLY A 199 -9.63 -10.25 -3.73
N SER A 200 -10.33 -9.63 -4.67
CA SER A 200 -9.77 -8.61 -5.56
C SER A 200 -10.09 -7.21 -5.03
N LEU A 201 -9.08 -6.37 -4.93
CA LEU A 201 -9.16 -4.98 -4.49
C LEU A 201 -8.73 -4.06 -5.62
N ALA A 202 -9.57 -3.11 -5.98
CA ALA A 202 -9.24 -2.03 -6.91
C ALA A 202 -8.82 -0.76 -6.13
N THR A 203 -8.36 0.26 -6.84
CA THR A 203 -8.10 1.61 -6.34
C THR A 203 -9.21 2.07 -5.38
N GLY A 204 -8.83 2.58 -4.23
CA GLY A 204 -9.73 3.04 -3.18
C GLY A 204 -10.22 1.96 -2.22
N ASN A 205 -9.81 0.71 -2.38
CA ASN A 205 -10.15 -0.38 -1.46
C ASN A 205 -8.94 -0.77 -0.60
N GLY A 206 -9.21 -1.43 0.52
CA GLY A 206 -8.18 -1.89 1.43
C GLY A 206 -8.47 -3.27 2.02
N ALA A 207 -7.43 -3.85 2.63
CA ALA A 207 -7.49 -5.08 3.39
C ALA A 207 -6.56 -5.00 4.59
N TYR A 208 -6.71 -5.93 5.53
CA TYR A 208 -5.81 -6.00 6.67
C TYR A 208 -5.52 -7.44 7.09
N TRP A 209 -4.37 -7.64 7.70
CA TRP A 209 -3.89 -8.91 8.26
C TRP A 209 -3.51 -8.69 9.71
N LEU A 210 -4.06 -9.52 10.57
CA LEU A 210 -3.77 -9.50 12.01
C LEU A 210 -2.35 -9.99 12.29
N PRO A 211 -1.80 -9.70 13.48
CA PRO A 211 -0.50 -10.23 13.89
C PRO A 211 -0.43 -11.75 13.75
N GLY A 212 0.63 -12.26 13.15
CA GLY A 212 0.85 -13.69 12.89
C GLY A 212 0.28 -14.21 11.57
N ALA A 213 -0.59 -13.47 10.91
CA ALA A 213 -1.14 -13.89 9.61
C ALA A 213 -0.11 -13.74 8.48
N ASN A 214 -0.20 -14.61 7.47
CA ASN A 214 0.58 -14.49 6.24
C ASN A 214 -0.15 -13.57 5.26
N LEU A 215 0.55 -12.54 4.78
CA LEU A 215 0.07 -11.64 3.73
C LEU A 215 0.50 -12.19 2.36
N SER A 216 -0.42 -12.16 1.41
CA SER A 216 -0.14 -12.36 -0.01
C SER A 216 -0.87 -11.32 -0.83
N VAL A 217 -0.14 -10.59 -1.67
CA VAL A 217 -0.67 -9.57 -2.58
C VAL A 217 -0.11 -9.85 -3.97
N THR A 218 -0.98 -9.99 -4.95
CA THR A 218 -0.60 -10.19 -6.36
C THR A 218 -1.22 -9.09 -7.20
N ALA A 219 -0.39 -8.36 -7.96
CA ALA A 219 -0.87 -7.33 -8.87
C ALA A 219 -1.49 -7.92 -10.13
N ASP A 220 -2.45 -7.21 -10.70
CA ASP A 220 -2.99 -7.45 -12.04
C ASP A 220 -1.90 -7.24 -13.12
N PRO A 221 -2.14 -7.63 -14.40
CA PRO A 221 -1.20 -7.43 -15.51
C PRO A 221 -0.77 -5.99 -15.78
N THR A 222 -1.43 -5.01 -15.20
CA THR A 222 -1.05 -3.58 -15.29
C THR A 222 -0.14 -3.12 -14.15
N GLY A 223 0.10 -3.97 -13.15
CA GLY A 223 0.78 -3.59 -11.92
C GLY A 223 -0.19 -2.97 -10.90
N ALA A 224 0.34 -2.62 -9.73
CA ALA A 224 -0.42 -1.96 -8.67
C ALA A 224 0.48 -1.09 -7.78
N HIS A 225 -0.14 -0.09 -7.16
CA HIS A 225 0.47 0.83 -6.21
C HIS A 225 -0.40 0.90 -4.95
N TYR A 226 0.19 0.67 -3.78
CA TYR A 226 -0.55 0.67 -2.51
C TYR A 226 0.28 1.20 -1.35
N LEU A 227 -0.38 1.81 -0.38
CA LEU A 227 0.19 2.09 0.92
C LEU A 227 0.03 0.88 1.84
N LEU A 228 1.06 0.58 2.62
CA LEU A 228 1.01 -0.42 3.67
C LEU A 228 1.35 0.23 5.01
N PHE A 229 0.36 0.30 5.89
CA PHE A 229 0.52 0.70 7.28
C PHE A 229 0.80 -0.56 8.12
N THR A 230 1.88 -0.52 8.88
CA THR A 230 2.31 -1.65 9.70
C THR A 230 2.45 -1.23 11.15
N VAL A 231 1.96 -2.06 12.08
CA VAL A 231 2.11 -1.88 13.53
C VAL A 231 2.85 -3.10 14.09
N THR A 232 4.10 -2.89 14.50
CA THR A 232 5.01 -3.94 14.97
C THR A 232 5.28 -3.78 16.45
N PRO A 233 5.13 -4.82 17.29
CA PRO A 233 5.56 -4.76 18.68
C PRO A 233 7.02 -4.32 18.76
N ALA A 234 7.32 -3.36 19.65
CA ALA A 234 8.71 -2.99 19.92
C ALA A 234 9.45 -4.19 20.52
N THR A 235 10.64 -4.47 20.03
CA THR A 235 11.51 -5.47 20.65
C THR A 235 12.01 -4.92 22.00
N SER A 236 11.72 -5.63 23.08
CA SER A 236 12.26 -5.37 24.41
C SER A 236 13.77 -5.60 24.47
#